data_f19965e4fe562db3713c7820e8b3015a
#
_entry.id   f19965e4fe562db3713c7820e8b3015a
#
_cell.length_a   1.000
_cell.length_b   1.000
_cell.length_c   1.000
_cell.angle_alpha   90.00
_cell.angle_beta   90.00
_cell.angle_gamma   90.00
#
_symmetry.space_group_name_H-M   'P 1'
#
loop_
_entity.id
_entity.type
_entity.pdbx_description
1 polymer ?
#
loop_
_entity_poly.entity_id
_entity_poly.type
_entity_poly.pdbx_seq_one_letter_code
_entity_poly.pdbx_strand_id
1 'polypeptide(L)'
;KPYQDTNEKLPLAIDAGISQLMENVPIRWHMTFENLQEWNIAFSNPNRAEGSLDGGSEEEKVSFFNNALRHVILGAELFPEKGFNIRLGYNFRRSEELRILEQRHFSGISVGFGLRFGKVKFDYSYSRYTVAANTSLFGLMIDLE
;
A
#
# COMPACT_ATOMS: atom_id res chain seq x y z
N LYS A 1 6.66 21.24 -29.74
CA LYS A 1 5.25 21.47 -30.12
C LYS A 1 4.39 20.80 -29.05
N PRO A 2 3.52 21.53 -28.34
CA PRO A 2 2.59 20.89 -27.42
C PRO A 2 1.62 20.03 -28.22
N TYR A 3 1.50 18.79 -27.86
CA TYR A 3 0.42 17.92 -28.33
C TYR A 3 -0.84 18.39 -27.64
N GLN A 4 -1.75 18.96 -28.42
CA GLN A 4 -3.13 19.35 -28.07
C GLN A 4 -3.32 19.93 -26.66
N ASP A 5 -4.00 21.07 -26.58
CA ASP A 5 -4.34 21.94 -25.43
C ASP A 5 -4.91 21.24 -24.16
N THR A 6 -4.32 20.14 -23.72
CA THR A 6 -4.67 19.50 -22.47
C THR A 6 -3.61 19.84 -21.43
N ASN A 7 -3.83 20.89 -20.67
CA ASN A 7 -3.10 21.14 -19.44
C ASN A 7 -3.49 20.09 -18.41
N GLU A 8 -2.78 18.98 -18.36
CA GLU A 8 -2.90 18.02 -17.27
C GLU A 8 -2.32 18.65 -16.00
N LYS A 9 -3.18 18.99 -15.08
CA LYS A 9 -2.76 19.42 -13.75
C LYS A 9 -2.33 18.17 -12.97
N LEU A 10 -1.09 18.15 -12.51
CA LEU A 10 -0.63 17.13 -11.56
C LEU A 10 -1.52 17.21 -10.30
N PRO A 11 -2.12 16.10 -9.88
CA PRO A 11 -2.90 16.08 -8.64
C PRO A 11 -1.98 16.35 -7.44
N LEU A 12 -2.46 17.18 -6.52
CA LEU A 12 -1.81 17.33 -5.22
C LEU A 12 -2.02 16.05 -4.42
N ALA A 13 -0.95 15.50 -3.85
CA ALA A 13 -1.02 14.40 -2.90
C ALA A 13 -0.41 14.84 -1.56
N ILE A 14 -1.13 14.60 -0.47
CA ILE A 14 -0.68 14.89 0.90
C ILE A 14 -0.70 13.58 1.68
N ASP A 15 0.50 13.16 2.09
CA ASP A 15 0.69 11.93 2.85
C ASP A 15 1.38 12.26 4.17
N ALA A 16 1.03 11.53 5.22
CA ALA A 16 1.65 11.65 6.53
C ALA A 16 2.01 10.27 7.06
N GLY A 17 3.14 10.16 7.75
CA GLY A 17 3.59 8.90 8.31
C GLY A 17 4.18 9.03 9.70
N ILE A 18 4.00 7.99 10.49
CA ILE A 18 4.61 7.83 11.80
C ILE A 18 5.29 6.47 11.88
N SER A 19 6.46 6.42 12.50
CA SER A 19 7.15 5.16 12.79
C SER A 19 7.77 5.21 14.17
N GLN A 20 7.75 4.08 14.87
CA GLN A 20 8.32 3.98 16.21
C GLN A 20 8.99 2.61 16.40
N LEU A 21 10.18 2.63 16.96
CA LEU A 21 10.87 1.42 17.44
C LEU A 21 10.32 1.08 18.83
N MET A 22 10.00 -0.19 19.06
CA MET A 22 9.55 -0.67 20.37
C MET A 22 10.76 -0.89 21.28
N GLU A 23 10.69 -0.44 22.53
CA GLU A 23 11.83 -0.43 23.47
C GLU A 23 12.35 -1.83 23.84
N ASN A 24 11.47 -2.81 23.97
CA ASN A 24 11.82 -4.15 24.48
C ASN A 24 11.82 -5.26 23.42
N VAL A 25 11.48 -4.91 22.18
CA VAL A 25 11.36 -5.86 21.08
C VAL A 25 11.99 -5.24 19.83
N PRO A 26 12.81 -5.96 19.08
CA PRO A 26 13.44 -5.43 17.88
C PRO A 26 12.44 -5.30 16.72
N ILE A 27 11.36 -4.56 16.96
CA ILE A 27 10.27 -4.32 16.01
C ILE A 27 10.07 -2.81 15.89
N ARG A 28 10.09 -2.33 14.65
CA ARG A 28 9.65 -0.98 14.29
C ARG A 28 8.32 -1.09 13.56
N TRP A 29 7.30 -0.43 14.07
CA TRP A 29 6.04 -0.31 13.36
C TRP A 29 5.96 1.00 12.59
N HIS A 30 5.21 1.00 11.51
CA HIS A 30 4.98 2.14 10.63
C HIS A 30 3.49 2.27 10.36
N MET A 31 3.01 3.49 10.34
CA MET A 31 1.66 3.82 9.89
C MET A 31 1.75 5.01 8.95
N THR A 32 1.20 4.86 7.76
CA THR A 32 1.15 5.91 6.76
C THR A 32 -0.30 6.20 6.40
N PHE A 33 -0.62 7.47 6.28
CA PHE A 33 -1.89 7.97 5.79
C PHE A 33 -1.66 8.59 4.43
N GLU A 34 -2.32 8.05 3.41
CA GLU A 34 -2.20 8.50 2.02
C GLU A 34 -3.42 9.33 1.59
N ASN A 35 -3.19 10.26 0.66
CA ASN A 35 -4.24 11.08 0.02
C ASN A 35 -5.13 11.85 1.00
N LEU A 36 -4.55 12.48 2.01
CA LEU A 36 -5.29 13.22 3.04
C LEU A 36 -6.07 14.44 2.50
N GLN A 37 -5.74 14.91 1.29
CA GLN A 37 -6.43 16.01 0.62
C GLN A 37 -7.80 15.62 0.06
N GLU A 38 -8.04 14.32 -0.14
CA GLU A 38 -9.26 13.81 -0.76
C GLU A 38 -9.87 12.73 0.13
N TRP A 39 -10.93 13.08 0.85
CA TRP A 39 -11.56 12.14 1.78
C TRP A 39 -12.25 10.96 1.07
N ASN A 40 -12.86 11.20 -0.08
CA ASN A 40 -13.64 10.18 -0.79
C ASN A 40 -12.81 9.51 -1.89
N ILE A 41 -11.92 8.61 -1.52
CA ILE A 41 -11.09 7.82 -2.45
C ILE A 41 -11.70 6.44 -2.78
N ALA A 42 -12.93 6.19 -2.36
CA ALA A 42 -13.62 4.95 -2.66
C ALA A 42 -13.97 4.90 -4.15
N PHE A 43 -13.24 4.10 -4.92
CA PHE A 43 -13.66 3.74 -6.27
C PHE A 43 -14.85 2.77 -6.16
N SER A 44 -16.01 3.16 -6.69
CA SER A 44 -17.13 2.22 -6.83
C SER A 44 -16.72 1.15 -7.84
N ASN A 45 -16.59 -0.09 -7.40
CA ASN A 45 -16.30 -1.20 -8.31
C ASN A 45 -17.58 -1.50 -9.12
N PRO A 46 -17.61 -1.21 -10.45
CA PRO A 46 -18.80 -1.43 -11.26
C PRO A 46 -19.26 -2.89 -11.31
N ASN A 47 -18.35 -3.84 -11.07
CA ASN A 47 -18.66 -5.28 -11.04
C ASN A 47 -19.42 -5.73 -9.78
N ARG A 48 -19.57 -4.85 -8.80
CA ARG A 48 -20.33 -5.15 -7.57
C ARG A 48 -21.83 -4.96 -7.78
N ALA A 49 -22.19 -4.16 -8.77
CA ALA A 49 -23.61 -3.89 -9.12
C ALA A 49 -24.28 -5.04 -9.87
N GLU A 50 -23.51 -5.92 -10.51
CA GLU A 50 -24.05 -7.05 -11.30
C GLU A 50 -24.57 -8.22 -10.46
N GLY A 51 -24.31 -8.25 -9.15
CA GLY A 51 -24.83 -9.27 -8.24
C GLY A 51 -26.20 -8.96 -7.63
N SER A 52 -26.74 -7.78 -7.82
CA SER A 52 -28.03 -7.39 -7.30
C SER A 52 -29.08 -7.48 -8.41
N LEU A 53 -29.86 -8.56 -8.42
CA LEU A 53 -30.99 -8.76 -9.34
C LEU A 53 -32.15 -7.79 -9.10
N ASP A 54 -32.05 -6.94 -8.11
CA ASP A 54 -32.99 -5.88 -7.79
C ASP A 54 -32.42 -4.56 -8.32
N GLY A 55 -32.94 -4.06 -9.42
CA GLY A 55 -32.47 -2.93 -10.22
C GLY A 55 -32.36 -1.57 -9.51
N GLY A 56 -32.01 -1.56 -8.27
CA GLY A 56 -31.62 -0.40 -7.47
C GLY A 56 -30.14 -0.16 -7.56
N SER A 57 -29.72 0.86 -8.29
CA SER A 57 -28.41 1.48 -8.14
C SER A 57 -28.32 2.15 -6.76
N GLU A 58 -28.29 1.35 -5.70
CA GLU A 58 -27.87 1.86 -4.39
C GLU A 58 -26.36 2.11 -4.51
N GLU A 59 -26.01 3.38 -4.69
CA GLU A 59 -24.65 3.84 -4.39
C GLU A 59 -24.33 3.33 -2.99
N GLU A 60 -23.49 2.29 -2.92
CA GLU A 60 -23.06 1.73 -1.64
C GLU A 60 -22.39 2.88 -0.86
N LYS A 61 -23.12 3.46 0.07
CA LYS A 61 -22.59 4.48 0.99
C LYS A 61 -21.46 3.84 1.77
N VAL A 62 -20.25 4.02 1.28
CA VAL A 62 -19.06 3.54 1.98
C VAL A 62 -19.09 4.16 3.37
N SER A 63 -19.18 3.32 4.40
CA SER A 63 -19.16 3.78 5.78
C SER A 63 -17.95 4.66 6.02
N PHE A 64 -18.12 5.73 6.80
CA PHE A 64 -17.02 6.64 7.18
C PHE A 64 -15.77 5.89 7.65
N PHE A 65 -15.94 4.86 8.46
CA PHE A 65 -14.84 4.03 8.96
C PHE A 65 -14.13 3.25 7.85
N ASN A 66 -14.89 2.70 6.90
CA ASN A 66 -14.34 1.94 5.78
C ASN A 66 -13.55 2.87 4.84
N ASN A 67 -14.02 4.09 4.65
CA ASN A 67 -13.31 5.09 3.88
C ASN A 67 -12.02 5.54 4.59
N ALA A 68 -12.07 5.78 5.91
CA ALA A 68 -10.90 6.12 6.71
C ALA A 68 -9.81 5.03 6.65
N LEU A 69 -10.18 3.75 6.70
CA LEU A 69 -9.24 2.63 6.56
C LEU A 69 -8.54 2.61 5.21
N ARG A 70 -9.18 3.07 4.14
CA ARG A 70 -8.57 3.12 2.80
C ARG A 70 -7.41 4.12 2.71
N HIS A 71 -7.31 5.06 3.63
CA HIS A 71 -6.18 5.98 3.73
C HIS A 71 -5.00 5.38 4.49
N VAL A 72 -5.14 4.21 5.11
CA VAL A 72 -4.15 3.66 6.04
C VAL A 72 -3.30 2.58 5.38
N ILE A 73 -1.99 2.70 5.56
CA ILE A 73 -1.01 1.64 5.31
C ILE A 73 -0.33 1.32 6.63
N LEU A 74 -0.29 0.05 6.99
CA LEU A 74 0.44 -0.45 8.14
C LEU A 74 1.70 -1.18 7.69
N GLY A 75 2.77 -1.04 8.45
CA GLY A 75 4.02 -1.75 8.24
C GLY A 75 4.67 -2.17 9.55
N ALA A 76 5.44 -3.23 9.47
CA ALA A 76 6.30 -3.69 10.54
C ALA A 76 7.67 -4.10 9.99
N GLU A 77 8.72 -3.71 10.69
CA GLU A 77 10.09 -4.11 10.40
C GLU A 77 10.66 -4.85 11.61
N LEU A 78 11.06 -6.09 11.40
CA LEU A 78 11.73 -6.92 12.40
C LEU A 78 13.24 -6.74 12.27
N PHE A 79 13.93 -6.60 13.40
CA PHE A 79 15.39 -6.44 13.49
C PHE A 79 15.95 -5.24 12.70
N PRO A 80 15.38 -4.02 12.82
CA PRO A 80 15.76 -2.86 12.00
C PRO A 80 17.23 -2.42 12.19
N GLU A 81 17.82 -2.73 13.34
CA GLU A 81 19.20 -2.33 13.70
C GLU A 81 20.24 -3.42 13.44
N LYS A 82 19.81 -4.61 13.01
CA LYS A 82 20.72 -5.72 12.73
C LYS A 82 21.13 -5.75 11.26
N GLY A 83 22.15 -6.53 10.95
CA GLY A 83 22.58 -6.77 9.57
C GLY A 83 21.54 -7.51 8.71
N PHE A 84 20.45 -7.94 9.32
CA PHE A 84 19.32 -8.61 8.67
C PHE A 84 18.02 -8.00 9.18
N ASN A 85 17.12 -7.66 8.29
CA ASN A 85 15.77 -7.21 8.64
C ASN A 85 14.69 -7.87 7.75
N ILE A 86 13.49 -8.02 8.31
CA ILE A 86 12.30 -8.47 7.59
C ILE A 86 11.27 -7.34 7.67
N ARG A 87 10.61 -7.06 6.55
CA ARG A 87 9.57 -6.02 6.45
C ARG A 87 8.27 -6.64 6.00
N LEU A 88 7.19 -6.24 6.66
CA LEU A 88 5.84 -6.61 6.33
C LEU A 88 5.03 -5.33 6.15
N GLY A 89 4.19 -5.29 5.15
CA GLY A 89 3.31 -4.14 4.89
C GLY A 89 1.92 -4.60 4.47
N TYR A 90 0.93 -3.80 4.84
CA TYR A 90 -0.46 -4.01 4.47
C TYR A 90 -1.12 -2.69 4.06
N ASN A 91 -1.62 -2.63 2.84
CA ASN A 91 -2.36 -1.50 2.30
C ASN A 91 -3.85 -1.83 2.25
N PHE A 92 -4.63 -1.18 3.11
CA PHE A 92 -6.07 -1.41 3.23
C PHE A 92 -6.82 -1.04 1.95
N ARG A 93 -6.45 0.07 1.32
CA ARG A 93 -7.07 0.52 0.07
C ARG A 93 -6.95 -0.54 -1.02
N ARG A 94 -5.74 -1.05 -1.26
CA ARG A 94 -5.50 -2.10 -2.26
C ARG A 94 -6.25 -3.38 -1.95
N SER A 95 -6.33 -3.73 -0.68
CA SER A 95 -7.08 -4.91 -0.24
C SER A 95 -8.56 -4.81 -0.58
N GLU A 96 -9.16 -3.64 -0.44
CA GLU A 96 -10.58 -3.43 -0.74
C GLU A 96 -10.86 -3.22 -2.24
N GLU A 97 -10.02 -2.44 -2.94
CA GLU A 97 -10.19 -2.16 -4.38
C GLU A 97 -10.02 -3.42 -5.25
N LEU A 98 -9.16 -4.34 -4.83
CA LEU A 98 -8.86 -5.57 -5.55
C LEU A 98 -9.68 -6.78 -5.06
N ARG A 99 -10.65 -6.56 -4.22
CA ARG A 99 -11.52 -7.60 -3.69
C ARG A 99 -12.53 -8.03 -4.76
N ILE A 100 -12.28 -9.16 -5.40
CA ILE A 100 -13.24 -9.84 -6.28
C ILE A 100 -14.16 -10.68 -5.41
N LEU A 101 -15.47 -10.62 -5.66
CA LEU A 101 -16.55 -11.12 -4.80
C LEU A 101 -16.49 -12.61 -4.43
N GLU A 102 -15.69 -13.43 -5.11
CA GLU A 102 -15.68 -14.89 -4.88
C GLU A 102 -14.33 -15.48 -4.46
N GLN A 103 -13.27 -14.71 -4.37
CA GLN A 103 -11.96 -15.26 -4.01
C GLN A 103 -11.29 -14.43 -2.91
N ARG A 104 -10.82 -15.12 -1.86
CA ARG A 104 -9.95 -14.52 -0.85
C ARG A 104 -8.60 -14.21 -1.48
N HIS A 105 -8.38 -12.97 -1.87
CA HIS A 105 -7.10 -12.52 -2.40
C HIS A 105 -6.30 -11.82 -1.30
N PHE A 106 -5.05 -12.23 -1.15
CA PHE A 106 -4.06 -11.54 -0.31
C PHE A 106 -3.52 -10.27 -1.00
N SER A 107 -4.41 -9.50 -1.62
CA SER A 107 -4.05 -8.21 -2.20
C SER A 107 -3.76 -7.18 -1.11
N GLY A 108 -2.81 -6.30 -1.35
CA GLY A 108 -2.41 -5.28 -0.37
C GLY A 108 -1.29 -5.72 0.58
N ILE A 109 -0.90 -7.01 0.60
CA ILE A 109 0.25 -7.48 1.38
C ILE A 109 1.54 -7.24 0.61
N SER A 110 2.55 -6.76 1.31
CA SER A 110 3.93 -6.68 0.86
C SER A 110 4.87 -7.31 1.87
N VAL A 111 5.89 -7.99 1.39
CA VAL A 111 6.93 -8.62 2.21
C VAL A 111 8.28 -8.22 1.65
N GLY A 112 9.23 -7.95 2.52
CA GLY A 112 10.60 -7.65 2.11
C GLY A 112 11.62 -8.15 3.12
N PHE A 113 12.85 -8.25 2.68
CA PHE A 113 13.97 -8.49 3.57
C PHE A 113 15.18 -7.65 3.12
N GLY A 114 16.01 -7.29 4.08
CA GLY A 114 17.25 -6.59 3.86
C GLY A 114 18.39 -7.31 4.52
N LEU A 115 19.55 -7.29 3.87
CA LEU A 115 20.81 -7.84 4.36
C LEU A 115 21.89 -6.76 4.26
N ARG A 116 22.63 -6.53 5.33
CA ARG A 116 23.76 -5.61 5.37
C ARG A 116 25.03 -6.37 5.72
N PHE A 117 26.02 -6.31 4.86
CA PHE A 117 27.34 -6.87 5.05
C PHE A 117 28.38 -5.75 4.91
N GLY A 118 28.84 -5.21 6.04
CA GLY A 118 29.76 -4.08 6.04
C GLY A 118 29.19 -2.87 5.30
N LYS A 119 29.82 -2.49 4.18
CA LYS A 119 29.44 -1.36 3.34
C LYS A 119 28.40 -1.69 2.25
N VAL A 120 28.00 -2.96 2.13
CA VAL A 120 27.04 -3.40 1.12
C VAL A 120 25.70 -3.72 1.78
N LYS A 121 24.63 -3.16 1.23
CA LYS A 121 23.26 -3.44 1.63
C LYS A 121 22.48 -3.98 0.44
N PHE A 122 21.86 -5.12 0.63
CA PHE A 122 20.96 -5.77 -0.32
C PHE A 122 19.54 -5.70 0.24
N ASP A 123 18.60 -5.24 -0.55
CA ASP A 123 17.19 -5.19 -0.23
C ASP A 123 16.38 -5.95 -1.29
N TYR A 124 15.44 -6.76 -0.84
CA TYR A 124 14.44 -7.39 -1.71
C TYR A 124 13.06 -7.09 -1.17
N SER A 125 12.12 -6.78 -2.03
CA SER A 125 10.72 -6.67 -1.69
C SER A 125 9.83 -7.33 -2.74
N TYR A 126 8.79 -7.98 -2.25
CA TYR A 126 7.73 -8.59 -3.04
C TYR A 126 6.40 -7.98 -2.62
N SER A 127 5.61 -7.59 -3.59
CA SER A 127 4.30 -7.01 -3.37
C SER A 127 3.31 -7.55 -4.40
N ARG A 128 2.15 -7.96 -3.93
CA ARG A 128 1.07 -8.35 -4.80
C ARG A 128 0.27 -7.10 -5.16
N TYR A 129 0.44 -6.66 -6.39
CA TYR A 129 -0.16 -5.42 -6.87
C TYR A 129 -1.58 -5.60 -7.37
N THR A 130 -1.83 -6.69 -8.10
CA THR A 130 -3.15 -7.08 -8.59
C THR A 130 -3.31 -8.60 -8.47
N VAL A 131 -4.50 -9.10 -8.78
CA VAL A 131 -4.74 -10.55 -8.84
C VAL A 131 -3.82 -11.24 -9.86
N ALA A 132 -3.50 -10.55 -10.95
CA ALA A 132 -2.72 -11.08 -12.08
C ALA A 132 -1.25 -10.62 -12.09
N ALA A 133 -0.86 -9.61 -11.32
CA ALA A 133 0.48 -9.03 -11.36
C ALA A 133 1.13 -8.95 -9.98
N ASN A 134 2.33 -9.50 -9.91
CA ASN A 134 3.23 -9.40 -8.78
C ASN A 134 4.39 -8.48 -9.13
N THR A 135 4.88 -7.72 -8.15
CA THR A 135 6.06 -6.88 -8.32
C THR A 135 7.16 -7.37 -7.39
N SER A 136 8.33 -7.61 -7.95
CA SER A 136 9.56 -7.90 -7.21
C SER A 136 10.56 -6.78 -7.44
N LEU A 137 11.08 -6.21 -6.37
CA LEU A 137 12.07 -5.14 -6.42
C LEU A 137 13.35 -5.61 -5.73
N PHE A 138 14.47 -5.44 -6.42
CA PHE A 138 15.81 -5.68 -5.87
C PHE A 138 16.54 -4.36 -5.74
N GLY A 139 17.14 -4.13 -4.61
CA GLY A 139 17.97 -2.97 -4.32
C GLY A 139 19.35 -3.40 -3.89
N LEU A 140 20.39 -2.73 -4.41
CA LEU A 140 21.76 -2.85 -3.97
C LEU A 140 22.27 -1.44 -3.64
N MET A 141 22.76 -1.27 -2.44
CA MET A 141 23.37 -0.02 -1.99
C MET A 141 24.79 -0.30 -1.52
N ILE A 142 25.74 0.50 -1.98
CA ILE A 142 27.14 0.42 -1.58
C ILE A 142 27.51 1.76 -0.96
N ASP A 143 27.98 1.71 0.28
CA ASP A 143 28.48 2.85 1.01
C ASP A 143 29.97 3.01 0.68
N LEU A 144 30.34 4.15 0.09
CA LEU A 144 31.70 4.41 -0.40
C LEU A 144 32.58 5.20 0.57
N GLU A 145 32.05 5.54 1.79
CA GLU A 145 32.83 6.19 2.85
C GLU A 145 33.72 5.24 3.62
#